data_8cb5811ee56e2b1d158bf2f4e960b282
#
_entry.id   8cb5811ee56e2b1d158bf2f4e960b282
#
_cell.length_a   1.000
_cell.length_b   1.000
_cell.length_c   1.000
_cell.angle_alpha   90.00
_cell.angle_beta   90.00
_cell.angle_gamma   90.00
#
_symmetry.space_group_name_H-M   'P 1'
#
loop_
_entity.id
_entity.type
_entity.pdbx_description
1 polymer ?
#
loop_
_entity_poly.entity_id
_entity_poly.type
_entity_poly.pdbx_seq_one_letter_code
_entity_poly.pdbx_strand_id
1 'polypeptide(L)'
;YMEYETRFHDKKNYDDIFRQFFNVEKNMRDPKTGLYYHAYDSSRAMFWCDKVTGLSQNFWLRALGWFSMALLDTLDKTDASAAGESYEKLKQIFVELMDAMLKYQDESGMWYQVVNFGGMDKNYLETSGSSIMAYALLKGVRLGFLPESYRAYGEKAFHGICDQYLSTDENGN
;
A
#
# COMPACT_ATOMS: atom_id res chain seq x y z
N TYR A 1 3.52 -15.68 5.13
CA TYR A 1 4.22 -16.67 4.29
C TYR A 1 5.72 -16.37 4.28
N MET A 2 6.19 -15.14 3.96
CA MET A 2 7.62 -14.80 3.94
C MET A 2 8.35 -15.13 5.25
N GLU A 3 7.79 -14.75 6.41
CA GLU A 3 8.39 -15.07 7.71
C GLU A 3 8.53 -16.58 7.95
N TYR A 4 7.56 -17.38 7.54
CA TYR A 4 7.64 -18.84 7.60
C TYR A 4 8.80 -19.38 6.76
N GLU A 5 8.90 -18.92 5.51
CA GLU A 5 9.98 -19.33 4.60
C GLU A 5 11.35 -18.96 5.13
N THR A 6 11.48 -17.75 5.70
CA THR A 6 12.73 -17.26 6.26
C THR A 6 13.19 -18.06 7.48
N ARG A 7 12.25 -18.40 8.39
CA ARG A 7 12.57 -19.00 9.69
C ARG A 7 12.56 -20.53 9.70
N PHE A 8 11.69 -21.15 8.90
CA PHE A 8 11.34 -22.56 9.09
C PHE A 8 11.42 -23.40 7.83
N HIS A 9 11.62 -22.80 6.66
CA HIS A 9 11.54 -23.54 5.40
C HIS A 9 12.70 -23.27 4.43
N ASP A 10 13.86 -22.85 4.94
CA ASP A 10 15.09 -22.63 4.18
C ASP A 10 14.93 -21.76 2.93
N LYS A 11 13.95 -20.84 2.94
CA LYS A 11 13.68 -19.86 1.86
C LYS A 11 13.30 -20.50 0.51
N LYS A 12 12.82 -21.73 0.50
CA LYS A 12 12.56 -22.52 -0.71
C LYS A 12 11.55 -21.90 -1.67
N ASN A 13 10.60 -21.11 -1.14
CA ASN A 13 9.54 -20.52 -1.94
C ASN A 13 9.66 -18.99 -2.08
N TYR A 14 10.83 -18.42 -1.86
CA TYR A 14 11.07 -16.99 -2.05
C TYR A 14 10.68 -16.53 -3.46
N ASP A 15 11.08 -17.27 -4.49
CA ASP A 15 10.75 -16.95 -5.88
C ASP A 15 9.25 -16.92 -6.14
N ASP A 16 8.48 -17.81 -5.50
CA ASP A 16 7.01 -17.80 -5.62
C ASP A 16 6.42 -16.54 -4.97
N ILE A 17 6.88 -16.18 -3.77
CA ILE A 17 6.41 -14.98 -3.07
C ILE A 17 6.71 -13.73 -3.89
N PHE A 18 7.94 -13.54 -4.35
CA PHE A 18 8.33 -12.39 -5.17
C PHE A 18 7.54 -12.34 -6.48
N ARG A 19 7.34 -13.49 -7.13
CA ARG A 19 6.56 -13.58 -8.36
C ARG A 19 5.13 -13.08 -8.18
N GLN A 20 4.47 -13.31 -7.03
CA GLN A 20 3.14 -12.77 -6.76
C GLN A 20 3.14 -11.23 -6.77
N PHE A 21 4.09 -10.60 -6.09
CA PHE A 21 4.23 -9.13 -6.10
C PHE A 21 4.55 -8.59 -7.50
N PHE A 22 5.45 -9.22 -8.22
CA PHE A 22 5.81 -8.80 -9.58
C PHE A 22 4.67 -8.99 -10.59
N ASN A 23 3.79 -9.95 -10.36
CA ASN A 23 2.56 -10.11 -11.15
C ASN A 23 1.58 -8.95 -10.89
N VAL A 24 1.44 -8.50 -9.64
CA VAL A 24 0.65 -7.31 -9.32
C VAL A 24 1.25 -6.07 -9.97
N GLU A 25 2.55 -5.85 -9.83
CA GLU A 25 3.27 -4.74 -10.46
C GLU A 25 3.04 -4.70 -11.97
N LYS A 26 3.24 -5.82 -12.63
CA LYS A 26 3.13 -5.94 -14.09
C LYS A 26 1.73 -5.69 -14.63
N ASN A 27 0.70 -6.19 -13.93
CA ASN A 27 -0.66 -6.25 -14.47
C ASN A 27 -1.58 -5.16 -13.93
N MET A 28 -1.30 -4.59 -12.75
CA MET A 28 -2.25 -3.74 -12.04
C MET A 28 -1.77 -2.31 -11.83
N ARG A 29 -0.48 -2.02 -12.05
CA ARG A 29 0.04 -0.66 -11.90
C ARG A 29 -0.41 0.23 -13.05
N ASP A 30 -0.93 1.41 -12.73
CA ASP A 30 -1.16 2.46 -13.69
C ASP A 30 0.12 3.30 -13.89
N PRO A 31 0.70 3.33 -15.11
CA PRO A 31 1.95 4.04 -15.36
C PRO A 31 1.83 5.56 -15.28
N LYS A 32 0.62 6.12 -15.32
CA LYS A 32 0.38 7.57 -15.25
C LYS A 32 0.38 8.09 -13.83
N THR A 33 -0.26 7.36 -12.92
CA THR A 33 -0.44 7.75 -11.52
C THR A 33 0.56 7.09 -10.59
N GLY A 34 1.07 5.91 -10.95
CA GLY A 34 1.85 5.04 -10.07
C GLY A 34 1.01 4.26 -9.06
N LEU A 35 -0.32 4.43 -9.08
CA LEU A 35 -1.26 3.69 -8.24
C LEU A 35 -1.57 2.31 -8.83
N TYR A 36 -2.18 1.44 -8.01
CA TYR A 36 -2.58 0.10 -8.44
C TYR A 36 -4.10 -0.04 -8.45
N TYR A 37 -4.63 -0.55 -9.54
CA TYR A 37 -6.03 -1.00 -9.58
C TYR A 37 -6.25 -2.11 -8.55
N HIS A 38 -7.46 -2.19 -7.98
CA HIS A 38 -7.71 -3.12 -6.86
C HIS A 38 -8.00 -4.56 -7.32
N ALA A 39 -8.27 -4.78 -8.60
CA ALA A 39 -8.53 -6.11 -9.16
C ALA A 39 -8.15 -6.20 -10.64
N TYR A 40 -7.79 -7.42 -11.03
CA TYR A 40 -7.45 -7.76 -12.41
C TYR A 40 -8.02 -9.14 -12.77
N ASP A 41 -8.72 -9.21 -13.88
CA ASP A 41 -9.23 -10.45 -14.45
C ASP A 41 -8.54 -10.75 -15.79
N SER A 42 -7.64 -11.72 -15.80
CA SER A 42 -6.92 -12.13 -17.01
C SER A 42 -7.82 -12.71 -18.10
N SER A 43 -8.98 -13.28 -17.72
CA SER A 43 -9.98 -13.80 -18.64
C SER A 43 -10.85 -12.70 -19.26
N ARG A 44 -10.91 -11.51 -18.63
CA ARG A 44 -11.75 -10.37 -19.00
C ARG A 44 -13.24 -10.69 -19.05
N ALA A 45 -13.65 -11.73 -18.36
CA ALA A 45 -15.02 -12.22 -18.33
C ALA A 45 -15.87 -11.55 -17.25
N MET A 46 -15.27 -11.15 -16.14
CA MET A 46 -15.98 -10.59 -15.00
C MET A 46 -16.69 -9.29 -15.35
N PHE A 47 -17.88 -9.08 -14.79
CA PHE A 47 -18.73 -7.92 -15.11
C PHE A 47 -18.10 -6.57 -14.69
N TRP A 48 -17.25 -6.55 -13.68
CA TRP A 48 -16.62 -5.35 -13.13
C TRP A 48 -15.34 -4.92 -13.87
N CYS A 49 -14.75 -5.80 -14.68
CA CYS A 49 -13.49 -5.47 -15.35
C CYS A 49 -13.69 -4.80 -16.69
N ASP A 50 -12.75 -3.94 -17.04
CA ASP A 50 -12.61 -3.43 -18.40
C ASP A 50 -12.30 -4.59 -19.38
N LYS A 51 -13.02 -4.66 -20.47
CA LYS A 51 -12.95 -5.79 -21.41
C LYS A 51 -11.71 -5.81 -22.29
N VAL A 52 -10.95 -4.71 -22.31
CA VAL A 52 -9.70 -4.61 -23.05
C VAL A 52 -8.51 -4.91 -22.15
N THR A 53 -8.48 -4.30 -20.96
CA THR A 53 -7.35 -4.39 -20.04
C THR A 53 -7.50 -5.48 -18.99
N GLY A 54 -8.72 -5.86 -18.62
CA GLY A 54 -9.00 -6.76 -17.50
C GLY A 54 -8.98 -6.08 -16.12
N LEU A 55 -8.69 -4.78 -16.07
CA LEU A 55 -8.54 -4.02 -14.82
C LEU A 55 -9.89 -3.57 -14.26
N SER A 56 -9.95 -3.42 -12.94
CA SER A 56 -11.04 -2.72 -12.27
C SER A 56 -11.02 -1.21 -12.58
N GLN A 57 -12.11 -0.49 -12.25
CA GLN A 57 -12.28 0.90 -12.70
C GLN A 57 -11.53 1.94 -11.86
N ASN A 58 -11.26 1.65 -10.56
CA ASN A 58 -10.82 2.66 -9.61
C ASN A 58 -9.63 2.21 -8.76
N PHE A 59 -8.93 3.20 -8.19
CA PHE A 59 -7.89 3.01 -7.19
C PHE A 59 -8.51 3.07 -5.78
N TRP A 60 -8.76 1.92 -5.20
CA TRP A 60 -9.39 1.79 -3.89
C TRP A 60 -8.36 1.83 -2.76
N LEU A 61 -8.52 2.79 -1.85
CA LEU A 61 -7.55 3.05 -0.77
C LEU A 61 -7.21 1.82 0.07
N ARG A 62 -8.21 1.03 0.50
CA ARG A 62 -7.92 -0.17 1.31
C ARG A 62 -7.08 -1.21 0.57
N ALA A 63 -7.34 -1.40 -0.72
CA ALA A 63 -6.53 -2.32 -1.52
C ALA A 63 -5.08 -1.83 -1.65
N LEU A 64 -4.89 -0.53 -1.90
CA LEU A 64 -3.56 0.10 -1.90
C LEU A 64 -2.86 -0.01 -0.55
N GLY A 65 -3.60 0.21 0.54
CA GLY A 65 -3.09 0.04 1.90
C GLY A 65 -2.63 -1.40 2.18
N TRP A 66 -3.48 -2.39 1.89
CA TRP A 66 -3.11 -3.81 2.05
C TRP A 66 -1.89 -4.19 1.22
N PHE A 67 -1.79 -3.71 -0.01
CA PHE A 67 -0.63 -3.96 -0.86
C PHE A 67 0.62 -3.29 -0.30
N SER A 68 0.53 -2.05 0.17
CA SER A 68 1.63 -1.32 0.83
C SER A 68 2.16 -2.06 2.06
N MET A 69 1.25 -2.52 2.92
CA MET A 69 1.60 -3.28 4.12
C MET A 69 2.22 -4.63 3.75
N ALA A 70 1.66 -5.33 2.76
CA ALA A 70 2.21 -6.60 2.30
C ALA A 70 3.63 -6.45 1.75
N LEU A 71 3.90 -5.41 0.94
CA LEU A 71 5.25 -5.09 0.45
C LEU A 71 6.22 -4.87 1.61
N LEU A 72 5.85 -3.97 2.52
CA LEU A 72 6.69 -3.56 3.64
C LEU A 72 6.98 -4.72 4.61
N ASP A 73 5.94 -5.47 4.99
CA ASP A 73 6.09 -6.59 5.92
C ASP A 73 6.83 -7.77 5.29
N THR A 74 6.70 -7.96 3.98
CA THR A 74 7.51 -8.92 3.25
C THR A 74 8.98 -8.52 3.25
N LEU A 75 9.30 -7.25 2.96
CA LEU A 75 10.67 -6.74 3.03
C LEU A 75 11.28 -6.89 4.43
N ASP A 76 10.53 -6.56 5.49
CA ASP A 76 10.94 -6.68 6.89
C ASP A 76 11.30 -8.13 7.29
N LYS A 77 10.64 -9.12 6.68
CA LYS A 77 10.81 -10.55 6.99
C LYS A 77 11.71 -11.29 6.03
N THR A 78 12.15 -10.67 4.95
CA THR A 78 13.02 -11.28 3.95
C THR A 78 14.48 -11.25 4.40
N ASP A 79 15.19 -12.36 4.21
CA ASP A 79 16.65 -12.35 4.22
C ASP A 79 17.15 -11.71 2.90
N ALA A 80 17.53 -10.44 2.99
CA ALA A 80 17.95 -9.66 1.82
C ALA A 80 19.15 -10.29 1.08
N SER A 81 20.07 -10.92 1.80
CA SER A 81 21.25 -11.56 1.20
C SER A 81 20.88 -12.77 0.35
N ALA A 82 19.84 -13.51 0.75
CA ALA A 82 19.34 -14.67 0.00
C ALA A 82 18.45 -14.28 -1.17
N ALA A 83 17.74 -13.15 -1.06
CA ALA A 83 16.78 -12.68 -2.08
C ALA A 83 17.43 -11.85 -3.21
N GLY A 84 18.59 -11.22 -2.95
CA GLY A 84 19.37 -10.49 -3.96
C GLY A 84 18.57 -9.42 -4.71
N GLU A 85 18.59 -9.48 -6.05
CA GLU A 85 17.92 -8.50 -6.91
C GLU A 85 16.40 -8.41 -6.70
N SER A 86 15.76 -9.53 -6.34
CA SER A 86 14.32 -9.56 -6.07
C SER A 86 13.94 -8.70 -4.87
N TYR A 87 14.80 -8.65 -3.85
CA TYR A 87 14.62 -7.77 -2.69
C TYR A 87 14.69 -6.29 -3.08
N GLU A 88 15.71 -5.89 -3.84
CA GLU A 88 15.87 -4.50 -4.26
C GLU A 88 14.72 -4.05 -5.17
N LYS A 89 14.27 -4.92 -6.07
CA LYS A 89 13.10 -4.65 -6.90
C LYS A 89 11.82 -4.49 -6.08
N LEU A 90 11.60 -5.35 -5.09
CA LEU A 90 10.42 -5.24 -4.21
C LEU A 90 10.46 -3.95 -3.39
N LYS A 91 11.65 -3.56 -2.90
CA LYS A 91 11.87 -2.30 -2.20
C LYS A 91 11.58 -1.09 -3.09
N GLN A 92 12.03 -1.12 -4.33
CA GLN A 92 11.72 -0.07 -5.31
C GLN A 92 10.21 0.07 -5.53
N ILE A 93 9.48 -1.03 -5.71
CA ILE A 93 8.02 -1.03 -5.86
C ILE A 93 7.36 -0.37 -4.64
N PHE A 94 7.82 -0.69 -3.42
CA PHE A 94 7.30 -0.07 -2.20
C PHE A 94 7.54 1.44 -2.18
N VAL A 95 8.76 1.90 -2.45
CA VAL A 95 9.12 3.33 -2.45
C VAL A 95 8.29 4.09 -3.49
N GLU A 96 8.20 3.58 -4.72
CA GLU A 96 7.43 4.21 -5.80
C GLU A 96 5.94 4.30 -5.48
N LEU A 97 5.38 3.29 -4.81
CA LEU A 97 3.99 3.34 -4.35
C LEU A 97 3.80 4.40 -3.27
N MET A 98 4.73 4.53 -2.31
CA MET A 98 4.66 5.60 -1.29
C MET A 98 4.74 6.97 -1.94
N ASP A 99 5.65 7.19 -2.89
CA ASP A 99 5.74 8.43 -3.66
C ASP A 99 4.44 8.77 -4.40
N ALA A 100 3.81 7.76 -4.99
CA ALA A 100 2.53 7.95 -5.66
C ALA A 100 1.41 8.31 -4.68
N MET A 101 1.33 7.64 -3.53
CA MET A 101 0.30 7.88 -2.52
C MET A 101 0.39 9.27 -1.90
N LEU A 102 1.59 9.80 -1.67
CA LEU A 102 1.77 11.14 -1.09
C LEU A 102 1.19 12.26 -1.95
N LYS A 103 1.09 12.06 -3.27
CA LYS A 103 0.46 13.04 -4.18
C LYS A 103 -1.04 13.21 -3.97
N TYR A 104 -1.67 12.27 -3.27
CA TYR A 104 -3.11 12.22 -3.03
C TYR A 104 -3.46 12.35 -1.54
N GLN A 105 -2.48 12.64 -0.68
CA GLN A 105 -2.75 12.89 0.73
C GLN A 105 -3.53 14.21 0.88
N ASP A 106 -4.69 14.14 1.51
CA ASP A 106 -5.54 15.30 1.80
C ASP A 106 -4.90 16.23 2.84
N GLU A 107 -5.39 17.47 2.93
CA GLU A 107 -4.92 18.45 3.93
C GLU A 107 -5.09 17.95 5.37
N SER A 108 -6.08 17.10 5.62
CA SER A 108 -6.26 16.41 6.91
C SER A 108 -5.16 15.39 7.24
N GLY A 109 -4.34 15.01 6.27
CA GLY A 109 -3.37 13.92 6.37
C GLY A 109 -3.91 12.55 5.97
N MET A 110 -5.21 12.42 5.79
CA MET A 110 -5.86 11.17 5.37
C MET A 110 -5.94 11.04 3.84
N TRP A 111 -6.53 9.95 3.38
CA TRP A 111 -6.84 9.72 1.96
C TRP A 111 -8.30 9.40 1.76
N TYR A 112 -8.82 9.78 0.60
CA TYR A 112 -10.17 9.43 0.16
C TYR A 112 -10.28 7.95 -0.20
N GLN A 113 -11.50 7.38 -0.04
CA GLN A 113 -11.77 5.97 -0.36
C GLN A 113 -11.41 5.62 -1.81
N VAL A 114 -11.74 6.47 -2.77
CA VAL A 114 -11.24 6.40 -4.15
C VAL A 114 -10.18 7.48 -4.28
N VAL A 115 -8.93 7.06 -4.29
CA VAL A 115 -7.76 7.90 -4.00
C VAL A 115 -7.63 9.10 -4.94
N ASN A 116 -7.84 8.89 -6.22
CA ASN A 116 -7.69 9.93 -7.25
C ASN A 116 -8.94 10.81 -7.48
N PHE A 117 -9.98 10.63 -6.66
CA PHE A 117 -11.24 11.39 -6.75
C PHE A 117 -11.52 12.20 -5.48
N GLY A 118 -10.47 12.77 -4.87
CA GLY A 118 -10.59 13.63 -3.70
C GLY A 118 -11.60 14.75 -3.91
N GLY A 119 -12.47 14.99 -2.92
CA GLY A 119 -13.48 16.04 -2.95
C GLY A 119 -14.72 15.78 -3.83
N MET A 120 -14.79 14.64 -4.52
CA MET A 120 -16.01 14.29 -5.27
C MET A 120 -17.15 13.89 -4.34
N ASP A 121 -18.39 14.18 -4.76
CA ASP A 121 -19.60 13.78 -4.01
C ASP A 121 -19.58 12.29 -3.67
N LYS A 122 -19.95 11.96 -2.43
CA LYS A 122 -19.95 10.61 -1.84
C LYS A 122 -18.60 9.93 -1.71
N ASN A 123 -17.50 10.57 -2.08
CA ASN A 123 -16.17 10.10 -1.78
C ASN A 123 -15.70 10.71 -0.46
N TYR A 124 -15.33 9.91 0.51
CA TYR A 124 -15.03 10.33 1.88
C TYR A 124 -13.61 9.96 2.29
N LEU A 125 -13.08 10.67 3.29
CA LEU A 125 -11.80 10.31 3.94
C LEU A 125 -11.99 8.99 4.70
N GLU A 126 -11.18 8.01 4.37
CA GLU A 126 -11.39 6.64 4.81
C GLU A 126 -10.34 6.26 5.87
N THR A 127 -10.80 5.86 7.07
CA THR A 127 -9.96 5.64 8.26
C THR A 127 -9.07 4.42 8.15
N SER A 128 -9.60 3.28 7.70
CA SER A 128 -8.85 2.01 7.73
C SER A 128 -7.67 2.02 6.77
N GLY A 129 -7.87 2.48 5.55
CA GLY A 129 -6.80 2.61 4.58
C GLY A 129 -5.80 3.70 4.96
N SER A 130 -6.26 4.84 5.50
CA SER A 130 -5.38 5.89 6.01
C SER A 130 -4.53 5.42 7.17
N SER A 131 -5.08 4.58 8.07
CA SER A 131 -4.32 3.96 9.17
C SER A 131 -3.22 3.02 8.65
N ILE A 132 -3.53 2.22 7.64
CA ILE A 132 -2.53 1.35 7.01
C ILE A 132 -1.44 2.18 6.30
N MET A 133 -1.81 3.29 5.66
CA MET A 133 -0.83 4.18 5.04
C MET A 133 0.07 4.86 6.07
N ALA A 134 -0.48 5.32 7.20
CA ALA A 134 0.31 5.84 8.33
C ALA A 134 1.32 4.79 8.83
N TYR A 135 0.86 3.55 9.03
CA TYR A 135 1.72 2.43 9.38
C TYR A 135 2.83 2.20 8.35
N ALA A 136 2.49 2.16 7.06
CA ALA A 136 3.46 1.90 5.99
C ALA A 136 4.55 2.99 5.93
N LEU A 137 4.17 4.26 6.04
CA LEU A 137 5.10 5.39 6.05
C LEU A 137 6.02 5.35 7.28
N LEU A 138 5.44 5.26 8.50
CA LEU A 138 6.22 5.31 9.74
C LEU A 138 7.12 4.09 9.92
N LYS A 139 6.64 2.89 9.61
CA LYS A 139 7.45 1.68 9.64
C LYS A 139 8.50 1.69 8.54
N GLY A 140 8.17 2.17 7.34
CA GLY A 140 9.11 2.29 6.24
C GLY A 140 10.30 3.19 6.57
N VAL A 141 10.05 4.34 7.23
CA VAL A 141 11.11 5.22 7.75
C VAL A 141 11.92 4.51 8.84
N ARG A 142 11.26 3.90 9.82
CA ARG A 142 11.94 3.20 10.93
C ARG A 142 12.87 2.09 10.45
N LEU A 143 12.51 1.40 9.37
CA LEU A 143 13.31 0.33 8.78
C LEU A 143 14.36 0.82 7.76
N GLY A 144 14.39 2.14 7.49
CA GLY A 144 15.33 2.74 6.53
C GLY A 144 14.98 2.47 5.06
N PHE A 145 13.75 2.07 4.76
CA PHE A 145 13.28 1.92 3.37
C PHE A 145 12.85 3.25 2.78
N LEU A 146 12.35 4.15 3.62
CA LEU A 146 11.95 5.50 3.25
C LEU A 146 12.85 6.54 3.94
N PRO A 147 13.11 7.69 3.29
CA PRO A 147 13.85 8.77 3.91
C PRO A 147 13.09 9.39 5.07
N GLU A 148 13.80 10.02 6.02
CA GLU A 148 13.24 10.63 7.24
C GLU A 148 12.14 11.67 6.94
N SER A 149 12.21 12.34 5.79
CA SER A 149 11.18 13.31 5.36
C SER A 149 9.76 12.72 5.26
N TYR A 150 9.62 11.41 5.10
CA TYR A 150 8.32 10.73 5.04
C TYR A 150 7.64 10.59 6.40
N ARG A 151 8.38 10.73 7.49
CA ARG A 151 7.84 10.68 8.86
C ARG A 151 6.72 11.68 9.06
N ALA A 152 6.93 12.91 8.64
CA ALA A 152 5.94 13.99 8.81
C ALA A 152 4.60 13.66 8.13
N TYR A 153 4.60 12.99 6.99
CA TYR A 153 3.38 12.57 6.32
C TYR A 153 2.65 11.44 7.06
N GLY A 154 3.42 10.49 7.61
CA GLY A 154 2.86 9.41 8.43
C GLY A 154 2.26 9.90 9.74
N GLU A 155 2.94 10.83 10.43
CA GLU A 155 2.45 11.48 11.65
C GLU A 155 1.21 12.34 11.35
N LYS A 156 1.22 13.10 10.26
CA LYS A 156 0.07 13.87 9.81
C LYS A 156 -1.15 12.97 9.57
N ALA A 157 -0.95 11.80 8.96
CA ALA A 157 -2.03 10.83 8.75
C ALA A 157 -2.59 10.30 10.06
N PHE A 158 -1.73 9.95 11.02
CA PHE A 158 -2.13 9.50 12.34
C PHE A 158 -2.94 10.58 13.08
N HIS A 159 -2.44 11.81 13.13
CA HIS A 159 -3.15 12.93 13.76
C HIS A 159 -4.49 13.21 13.06
N GLY A 160 -4.54 13.22 11.74
CA GLY A 160 -5.78 13.43 11.01
C GLY A 160 -6.87 12.41 11.32
N ILE A 161 -6.50 11.14 11.54
CA ILE A 161 -7.43 10.10 11.98
C ILE A 161 -7.90 10.37 13.41
N CYS A 162 -6.99 10.70 14.32
CA CYS A 162 -7.32 10.99 15.71
C CYS A 162 -8.26 12.20 15.81
N ASP A 163 -7.93 13.29 15.16
CA ASP A 163 -8.66 14.55 15.23
C ASP A 163 -10.08 14.46 14.67
N GLN A 164 -10.29 13.62 13.66
CA GLN A 164 -11.59 13.51 13.00
C GLN A 164 -12.50 12.42 13.55
N TYR A 165 -11.93 11.35 14.10
CA TYR A 165 -12.70 10.13 14.39
C TYR A 165 -12.54 9.62 15.83
N LEU A 166 -11.63 10.19 16.63
CA LEU A 166 -11.56 9.89 18.05
C LEU A 166 -12.24 11.01 18.84
N SER A 167 -13.15 10.63 19.72
CA SER A 167 -13.73 11.52 20.71
C SER A 167 -13.58 10.86 22.07
N THR A 168 -13.21 11.64 23.07
CA THR A 168 -13.23 11.20 24.48
C THR A 168 -14.51 11.69 25.15
N ASP A 169 -15.18 10.82 25.90
CA ASP A 169 -16.29 11.19 26.75
C ASP A 169 -15.81 11.94 28.00
N GLU A 170 -16.75 12.39 28.85
CA GLU A 170 -16.44 13.11 30.09
C GLU A 170 -15.58 12.30 31.09
N ASN A 171 -15.47 10.99 30.89
CA ASN A 171 -14.68 10.06 31.73
C ASN A 171 -13.33 9.72 31.08
N GLY A 172 -13.01 10.27 29.91
CA GLY A 172 -11.76 10.07 29.22
C GLY A 172 -11.69 8.76 28.39
N ASN A 173 -12.86 8.14 28.10
CA ASN A 173 -12.95 6.94 27.24
C ASN A 173 -13.17 7.32 25.78
#